data_24f8a9ece11a5f96a559ac372d6df52c
#
_entry.id   24f8a9ece11a5f96a559ac372d6df52c
#
_cell.length_a   1.000
_cell.length_b   1.000
_cell.length_c   1.000
_cell.angle_alpha   90.00
_cell.angle_beta   90.00
_cell.angle_gamma   90.00
#
_symmetry.space_group_name_H-M   'P 1'
#
loop_
_entity.id
_entity.type
_entity.pdbx_description
1 polymer ?
#
loop_
_entity_poly.entity_id
_entity_poly.type
_entity_poly.pdbx_seq_one_letter_code
_entity_poly.pdbx_strand_id
1 'polypeptide(L)'
;IQRQWKEEAELYGIRLDAVVVLAVLKHGMTAEPGSERRNTAEKAIAAAVDCAADMGIPRIVLPSFKASAIRNKDDLRETARCLRLACALAKHRGIAVATENLLDVTTMKSLLNIVAYDNLCSCLDLSHFVLRRREDVFEALPEHLAVCCGVHLKDGMYGEPGVRPLGEGSCRAGELLAALKREGYDGPLFLENRYTEPVFGSDALYALRRDA
;
A
#
# COMPACT_ATOMS: atom_id res chain seq x y z
N ILE A 1 11.24 20.35 -2.87
CA ILE A 1 11.17 18.91 -3.22
C ILE A 1 9.86 18.62 -3.98
N GLN A 2 8.66 18.84 -3.45
CA GLN A 2 7.38 18.55 -4.11
C GLN A 2 7.26 19.24 -5.49
N ARG A 3 7.58 20.52 -5.56
CA ARG A 3 7.58 21.30 -6.82
C ARG A 3 8.53 20.69 -7.85
N GLN A 4 9.73 20.33 -7.43
CA GLN A 4 10.72 19.69 -8.31
C GLN A 4 10.20 18.35 -8.86
N TRP A 5 9.64 17.49 -8.01
CA TRP A 5 9.07 16.22 -8.45
C TRP A 5 7.90 16.38 -9.42
N LYS A 6 7.06 17.41 -9.21
CA LYS A 6 5.98 17.71 -10.13
C LYS A 6 6.51 18.15 -11.50
N GLU A 7 7.49 19.08 -11.51
CA GLU A 7 8.13 19.57 -12.72
C GLU A 7 8.84 18.43 -13.49
N GLU A 8 9.54 17.54 -12.80
CA GLU A 8 10.18 16.36 -13.39
C GLU A 8 9.17 15.36 -13.95
N ALA A 9 8.10 15.08 -13.20
CA ALA A 9 7.04 14.18 -13.65
C ALA A 9 6.36 14.72 -14.93
N GLU A 10 6.06 16.01 -14.97
CA GLU A 10 5.51 16.67 -16.15
C GLU A 10 6.48 16.62 -17.33
N LEU A 11 7.78 16.89 -17.10
CA LEU A 11 8.83 16.87 -18.13
C LEU A 11 8.96 15.50 -18.79
N TYR A 12 8.87 14.42 -18.02
CA TYR A 12 9.03 13.05 -18.51
C TYR A 12 7.70 12.34 -18.83
N GLY A 13 6.56 13.02 -18.70
CA GLY A 13 5.24 12.43 -18.93
C GLY A 13 4.90 11.34 -17.93
N ILE A 14 5.44 11.40 -16.70
CA ILE A 14 5.19 10.44 -15.63
C ILE A 14 4.01 10.92 -14.80
N ARG A 15 3.01 10.05 -14.63
CA ARG A 15 1.90 10.32 -13.70
C ARG A 15 2.29 9.88 -12.30
N LEU A 16 2.24 10.79 -11.34
CA LEU A 16 2.36 10.46 -9.92
C LEU A 16 1.02 9.92 -9.43
N ASP A 17 0.98 8.67 -8.98
CA ASP A 17 -0.28 7.97 -8.73
C ASP A 17 -0.57 7.74 -7.24
N ALA A 18 0.44 7.65 -6.39
CA ALA A 18 0.25 7.43 -4.96
C ALA A 18 1.36 8.06 -4.11
N VAL A 19 1.00 8.44 -2.88
CA VAL A 19 1.94 8.79 -1.80
C VAL A 19 1.88 7.72 -0.72
N VAL A 20 2.98 7.01 -0.47
CA VAL A 20 3.08 6.05 0.63
C VAL A 20 3.58 6.74 1.90
N VAL A 21 2.80 6.70 2.96
CA VAL A 21 3.09 7.40 4.23
C VAL A 21 3.96 6.54 5.14
N LEU A 22 5.25 6.43 4.84
CA LEU A 22 6.19 5.57 5.58
C LEU A 22 6.38 5.98 7.04
N ALA A 23 6.09 7.22 7.40
CA ALA A 23 6.18 7.72 8.78
C ALA A 23 5.30 6.91 9.75
N VAL A 24 4.15 6.38 9.29
CA VAL A 24 3.29 5.55 10.13
C VAL A 24 3.94 4.21 10.51
N LEU A 25 4.89 3.71 9.72
CA LEU A 25 5.66 2.50 10.06
C LEU A 25 6.58 2.70 11.25
N LYS A 26 7.03 3.93 11.49
CA LYS A 26 7.92 4.29 12.59
C LYS A 26 7.15 4.75 13.83
N HIS A 27 6.14 5.58 13.63
CA HIS A 27 5.44 6.26 14.72
C HIS A 27 4.20 5.50 15.20
N GLY A 28 3.52 4.78 14.33
CA GLY A 28 2.44 3.85 14.66
C GLY A 28 1.05 4.48 14.68
N MET A 29 0.17 3.98 13.80
CA MET A 29 -1.27 4.26 13.87
C MET A 29 -1.92 3.60 15.09
N THR A 30 -1.28 2.56 15.63
CA THR A 30 -1.72 1.83 16.83
C THR A 30 -1.11 2.38 18.12
N ALA A 31 -0.33 3.46 18.06
CA ALA A 31 0.20 4.11 19.25
C ALA A 31 -0.92 4.72 20.09
N GLU A 32 -0.68 4.84 21.40
CA GLU A 32 -1.63 5.38 22.36
C GLU A 32 -2.11 6.78 21.94
N PRO A 33 -3.42 7.03 21.92
CA PRO A 33 -3.99 8.34 21.61
C PRO A 33 -3.39 9.44 22.48
N GLY A 34 -3.00 10.58 21.85
CA GLY A 34 -2.37 11.71 22.54
C GLY A 34 -0.88 11.55 22.81
N SER A 35 -0.28 10.36 22.59
CA SER A 35 1.17 10.20 22.67
C SER A 35 1.88 10.99 21.57
N GLU A 36 3.15 11.35 21.81
CA GLU A 36 3.99 12.03 20.81
C GLU A 36 4.09 11.22 19.51
N ARG A 37 4.21 9.90 19.63
CA ARG A 37 4.25 8.99 18.48
C ARG A 37 2.97 9.07 17.65
N ARG A 38 1.80 8.97 18.32
CA ARG A 38 0.51 9.06 17.66
C ARG A 38 0.32 10.42 16.98
N ASN A 39 0.61 11.50 17.69
CA ASN A 39 0.51 12.85 17.15
C ASN A 39 1.42 13.04 15.92
N THR A 40 2.61 12.44 15.92
CA THR A 40 3.51 12.47 14.76
C THR A 40 2.97 11.69 13.58
N ALA A 41 2.37 10.51 13.81
CA ALA A 41 1.72 9.73 12.76
C ALA A 41 0.54 10.50 12.13
N GLU A 42 -0.32 11.11 12.95
CA GLU A 42 -1.47 11.91 12.48
C GLU A 42 -1.03 13.15 11.70
N LYS A 43 0.01 13.86 12.14
CA LYS A 43 0.60 14.98 11.39
C LYS A 43 1.16 14.54 10.05
N ALA A 44 1.83 13.38 10.00
CA ALA A 44 2.35 12.83 8.75
C ALA A 44 1.23 12.46 7.76
N ILE A 45 0.12 11.90 8.27
CA ILE A 45 -1.08 11.62 7.46
C ILE A 45 -1.65 12.91 6.88
N ALA A 46 -1.83 13.94 7.70
CA ALA A 46 -2.35 15.24 7.23
C ALA A 46 -1.43 15.85 6.16
N ALA A 47 -0.12 15.89 6.41
CA ALA A 47 0.86 16.39 5.46
C ALA A 47 0.89 15.60 4.14
N ALA A 48 0.66 14.29 4.18
CA ALA A 48 0.57 13.47 2.98
C ALA A 48 -0.69 13.77 2.16
N VAL A 49 -1.82 14.02 2.81
CA VAL A 49 -3.06 14.47 2.13
C VAL A 49 -2.85 15.84 1.48
N ASP A 50 -2.22 16.80 2.18
CA ASP A 50 -1.90 18.11 1.62
C ASP A 50 -0.96 17.97 0.41
N CYS A 51 0.11 17.18 0.55
CA CYS A 51 1.04 16.90 -0.55
C CYS A 51 0.34 16.28 -1.77
N ALA A 52 -0.51 15.28 -1.55
CA ALA A 52 -1.25 14.63 -2.62
C ALA A 52 -2.17 15.62 -3.34
N ALA A 53 -2.86 16.48 -2.60
CA ALA A 53 -3.71 17.51 -3.17
C ALA A 53 -2.92 18.52 -4.03
N ASP A 54 -1.81 19.06 -3.49
CA ASP A 54 -0.97 20.05 -4.16
C ASP A 54 -0.33 19.50 -5.45
N MET A 55 -0.02 18.21 -5.46
CA MET A 55 0.62 17.52 -6.59
C MET A 55 -0.37 16.87 -7.56
N GLY A 56 -1.68 16.88 -7.26
CA GLY A 56 -2.70 16.21 -8.07
C GLY A 56 -2.60 14.69 -8.02
N ILE A 57 -2.07 14.14 -6.90
CA ILE A 57 -1.92 12.68 -6.71
C ILE A 57 -3.25 12.11 -6.20
N PRO A 58 -3.83 11.10 -6.87
CA PRO A 58 -5.19 10.64 -6.60
C PRO A 58 -5.33 9.78 -5.34
N ARG A 59 -4.24 9.33 -4.72
CA ARG A 59 -4.30 8.45 -3.55
C ARG A 59 -3.15 8.58 -2.58
N ILE A 60 -3.42 8.25 -1.31
CA ILE A 60 -2.38 8.01 -0.29
C ILE A 60 -2.48 6.56 0.18
N VAL A 61 -1.35 5.95 0.51
CA VAL A 61 -1.27 4.58 1.06
C VAL A 61 -0.77 4.64 2.50
N LEU A 62 -1.51 4.00 3.41
CA LEU A 62 -1.21 3.91 4.84
C LEU A 62 -0.87 2.45 5.20
N PRO A 63 0.42 2.08 5.22
CA PRO A 63 0.83 0.72 5.55
C PRO A 63 0.71 0.42 7.05
N SER A 64 0.07 -0.70 7.38
CA SER A 64 -0.17 -1.16 8.76
C SER A 64 0.80 -2.27 9.17
N PHE A 65 2.11 -1.97 9.08
CA PHE A 65 3.20 -2.87 9.47
C PHE A 65 4.04 -2.24 10.59
N LYS A 66 4.99 -2.98 11.14
CA LYS A 66 5.93 -2.52 12.17
C LYS A 66 5.21 -1.87 13.35
N ALA A 67 5.41 -0.58 13.60
CA ALA A 67 4.76 0.16 14.67
C ALA A 67 3.26 0.34 14.46
N SER A 68 2.76 0.21 13.23
CA SER A 68 1.33 0.26 12.89
C SER A 68 0.71 -1.13 12.71
N ALA A 69 1.40 -2.22 13.05
CA ALA A 69 0.87 -3.57 12.85
C ALA A 69 -0.41 -3.80 13.68
N ILE A 70 -1.41 -4.36 13.02
CA ILE A 70 -2.70 -4.72 13.64
C ILE A 70 -2.57 -6.15 14.19
N ARG A 71 -2.47 -6.30 15.51
CA ARG A 71 -2.26 -7.58 16.20
C ARG A 71 -3.49 -8.05 16.98
N ASN A 72 -4.37 -7.11 17.31
CA ASN A 72 -5.53 -7.34 18.14
C ASN A 72 -6.66 -6.33 17.84
N LYS A 73 -7.79 -6.44 18.55
CA LYS A 73 -8.96 -5.57 18.35
C LYS A 73 -8.71 -4.10 18.70
N ASP A 74 -7.80 -3.83 19.64
CA ASP A 74 -7.49 -2.45 20.03
C ASP A 74 -6.62 -1.80 18.96
N ASP A 75 -5.61 -2.51 18.42
CA ASP A 75 -4.84 -2.06 17.26
C ASP A 75 -5.76 -1.77 16.06
N LEU A 76 -6.77 -2.62 15.83
CA LEU A 76 -7.74 -2.42 14.75
C LEU A 76 -8.55 -1.13 14.95
N ARG A 77 -9.01 -0.87 16.18
CA ARG A 77 -9.76 0.37 16.51
C ARG A 77 -8.89 1.61 16.33
N GLU A 78 -7.64 1.57 16.79
CA GLU A 78 -6.73 2.70 16.65
C GLU A 78 -6.34 2.96 15.19
N THR A 79 -6.13 1.91 14.41
CA THR A 79 -5.94 2.02 12.95
C THR A 79 -7.18 2.63 12.31
N ALA A 80 -8.38 2.19 12.66
CA ALA A 80 -9.62 2.75 12.13
C ALA A 80 -9.79 4.24 12.45
N ARG A 81 -9.34 4.71 13.62
CA ARG A 81 -9.33 6.15 13.98
C ARG A 81 -8.42 6.95 13.06
N CYS A 82 -7.19 6.47 12.80
CA CYS A 82 -6.27 7.12 11.86
C CYS A 82 -6.81 7.12 10.43
N LEU A 83 -7.40 6.02 9.98
CA LEU A 83 -8.01 5.93 8.66
C LEU A 83 -9.21 6.90 8.53
N ARG A 84 -10.03 7.04 9.55
CA ARG A 84 -11.12 8.06 9.58
C ARG A 84 -10.57 9.48 9.45
N LEU A 85 -9.50 9.81 10.19
CA LEU A 85 -8.84 11.10 10.07
C LEU A 85 -8.36 11.33 8.63
N ALA A 86 -7.66 10.37 8.06
CA ALA A 86 -7.16 10.43 6.69
C ALA A 86 -8.30 10.63 5.69
N CYS A 87 -9.35 9.81 5.78
CA CYS A 87 -10.51 9.88 4.90
C CYS A 87 -11.24 11.22 5.00
N ALA A 88 -11.46 11.73 6.20
CA ALA A 88 -12.10 13.02 6.42
C ALA A 88 -11.31 14.17 5.77
N LEU A 89 -9.98 14.17 5.91
CA LEU A 89 -9.10 15.18 5.30
C LEU A 89 -9.04 15.05 3.77
N ALA A 90 -9.08 13.83 3.25
CA ALA A 90 -8.91 13.51 1.83
C ALA A 90 -10.21 13.64 1.01
N LYS A 91 -11.38 13.40 1.62
CA LYS A 91 -12.67 13.27 0.92
C LYS A 91 -13.01 14.45 0.02
N HIS A 92 -12.92 15.67 0.54
CA HIS A 92 -13.27 16.90 -0.22
C HIS A 92 -12.21 17.28 -1.26
N ARG A 93 -11.09 16.57 -1.30
CA ARG A 93 -10.01 16.76 -2.26
C ARG A 93 -10.00 15.71 -3.36
N GLY A 94 -10.97 14.78 -3.35
CA GLY A 94 -11.07 13.69 -4.32
C GLY A 94 -9.94 12.66 -4.21
N ILE A 95 -9.30 12.55 -3.02
CA ILE A 95 -8.17 11.64 -2.78
C ILE A 95 -8.67 10.37 -2.12
N ALA A 96 -8.33 9.22 -2.69
CA ALA A 96 -8.55 7.91 -2.08
C ALA A 96 -7.53 7.64 -0.97
N VAL A 97 -7.99 6.99 0.09
CA VAL A 97 -7.15 6.50 1.19
C VAL A 97 -7.07 4.98 1.08
N ALA A 98 -5.90 4.46 0.81
CA ALA A 98 -5.66 3.03 0.74
C ALA A 98 -5.00 2.53 2.03
N THR A 99 -5.53 1.47 2.63
CA THR A 99 -4.85 0.78 3.73
C THR A 99 -4.18 -0.48 3.21
N GLU A 100 -2.91 -0.66 3.55
CA GLU A 100 -2.14 -1.86 3.23
C GLU A 100 -1.85 -2.64 4.52
N ASN A 101 -2.27 -3.89 4.57
CA ASN A 101 -2.14 -4.73 5.77
C ASN A 101 -2.20 -6.24 5.43
N LEU A 102 -2.15 -7.10 6.47
CA LEU A 102 -2.22 -8.55 6.35
C LEU A 102 -3.53 -9.14 6.93
N LEU A 103 -4.58 -8.35 6.95
CA LEU A 103 -5.88 -8.83 7.43
C LEU A 103 -6.48 -9.80 6.41
N ASP A 104 -7.13 -10.84 6.93
CA ASP A 104 -8.02 -11.66 6.10
C ASP A 104 -9.19 -10.81 5.58
N VAL A 105 -9.88 -11.31 4.55
CA VAL A 105 -10.98 -10.60 3.89
C VAL A 105 -12.08 -10.17 4.88
N THR A 106 -12.44 -11.04 5.81
CA THR A 106 -13.53 -10.76 6.78
C THR A 106 -13.14 -9.61 7.70
N THR A 107 -11.93 -9.64 8.24
CA THR A 107 -11.41 -8.59 9.11
C THR A 107 -11.18 -7.29 8.33
N MET A 108 -10.73 -7.36 7.06
CA MET A 108 -10.62 -6.19 6.20
C MET A 108 -11.98 -5.54 5.94
N LYS A 109 -13.01 -6.32 5.56
CA LYS A 109 -14.37 -5.81 5.38
C LYS A 109 -14.91 -5.17 6.67
N SER A 110 -14.60 -5.77 7.84
CA SER A 110 -14.94 -5.22 9.15
C SER A 110 -14.25 -3.87 9.39
N LEU A 111 -12.97 -3.73 9.07
CA LEU A 111 -12.23 -2.47 9.18
C LEU A 111 -12.86 -1.38 8.30
N LEU A 112 -13.16 -1.70 7.04
CA LEU A 112 -13.82 -0.77 6.11
C LEU A 112 -15.18 -0.30 6.65
N ASN A 113 -15.99 -1.23 7.16
CA ASN A 113 -17.28 -0.92 7.76
C ASN A 113 -17.16 -0.06 9.04
N ILE A 114 -16.16 -0.33 9.89
CA ILE A 114 -15.88 0.48 11.07
C ILE A 114 -15.50 1.90 10.66
N VAL A 115 -14.67 2.07 9.66
CA VAL A 115 -14.25 3.41 9.19
C VAL A 115 -15.40 4.13 8.51
N ALA A 116 -16.20 3.45 7.68
CA ALA A 116 -17.42 3.93 7.04
C ALA A 116 -17.23 5.21 6.20
N TYR A 117 -16.19 5.23 5.38
CA TYR A 117 -15.92 6.28 4.39
C TYR A 117 -15.85 5.69 2.99
N ASP A 118 -16.47 6.33 2.03
CA ASP A 118 -16.55 5.92 0.62
C ASP A 118 -15.25 6.11 -0.16
N ASN A 119 -14.32 6.93 0.36
CA ASN A 119 -12.98 7.13 -0.19
C ASN A 119 -11.91 6.23 0.48
N LEU A 120 -12.31 5.23 1.30
CA LEU A 120 -11.40 4.22 1.84
C LEU A 120 -11.42 2.96 0.97
N CYS A 121 -10.25 2.45 0.64
CA CYS A 121 -10.03 1.20 -0.07
C CYS A 121 -8.85 0.41 0.51
N SER A 122 -8.60 -0.78 0.01
CA SER A 122 -7.37 -1.52 0.31
C SER A 122 -6.31 -1.33 -0.76
N CYS A 123 -5.04 -1.39 -0.39
CA CYS A 123 -3.93 -1.67 -1.27
C CYS A 123 -3.49 -3.11 -1.00
N LEU A 124 -3.60 -3.97 -1.99
CA LEU A 124 -3.35 -5.39 -1.84
C LEU A 124 -1.90 -5.71 -2.19
N ASP A 125 -1.18 -6.34 -1.27
CA ASP A 125 0.13 -6.91 -1.51
C ASP A 125 0.10 -8.43 -1.29
N LEU A 126 -0.05 -9.17 -2.37
CA LEU A 126 -0.14 -10.63 -2.32
C LEU A 126 1.16 -11.28 -1.87
N SER A 127 2.31 -10.66 -2.12
CA SER A 127 3.60 -11.20 -1.68
C SER A 127 3.67 -11.34 -0.16
N HIS A 128 3.04 -10.45 0.56
CA HIS A 128 2.98 -10.53 2.02
C HIS A 128 2.16 -11.72 2.51
N PHE A 129 1.06 -12.06 1.85
CA PHE A 129 0.28 -13.25 2.21
C PHE A 129 1.09 -14.52 1.93
N VAL A 130 1.66 -14.64 0.74
CA VAL A 130 2.46 -15.81 0.35
C VAL A 130 3.74 -15.93 1.19
N LEU A 131 4.57 -14.88 1.22
CA LEU A 131 5.93 -14.95 1.78
C LEU A 131 5.98 -14.86 3.30
N ARG A 132 5.03 -14.17 3.93
CA ARG A 132 5.01 -13.99 5.38
C ARG A 132 4.03 -14.90 6.09
N ARG A 133 2.84 -15.09 5.52
CA ARG A 133 1.78 -15.92 6.13
C ARG A 133 1.72 -17.34 5.56
N ARG A 134 2.35 -17.57 4.41
CA ARG A 134 2.28 -18.84 3.67
C ARG A 134 0.84 -19.22 3.33
N GLU A 135 0.00 -18.24 3.05
CA GLU A 135 -1.40 -18.43 2.68
C GLU A 135 -1.55 -18.34 1.16
N ASP A 136 -2.37 -19.20 0.62
CA ASP A 136 -2.82 -19.09 -0.76
C ASP A 136 -4.03 -18.14 -0.79
N VAL A 137 -3.82 -16.96 -1.36
CA VAL A 137 -4.85 -15.91 -1.42
C VAL A 137 -5.65 -15.95 -2.72
N PHE A 138 -5.32 -16.85 -3.66
CA PHE A 138 -5.99 -16.87 -4.97
C PHE A 138 -7.47 -17.21 -4.87
N GLU A 139 -7.86 -18.06 -3.92
CA GLU A 139 -9.27 -18.36 -3.68
C GLU A 139 -10.06 -17.12 -3.19
N ALA A 140 -9.46 -16.33 -2.32
CA ALA A 140 -10.06 -15.11 -1.77
C ALA A 140 -9.79 -13.86 -2.62
N LEU A 141 -9.06 -13.98 -3.73
CA LEU A 141 -8.66 -12.84 -4.56
C LEU A 141 -9.85 -12.00 -5.05
N PRO A 142 -10.95 -12.56 -5.58
CA PRO A 142 -12.09 -11.76 -6.02
C PRO A 142 -12.66 -10.88 -4.91
N GLU A 143 -12.72 -11.38 -3.68
CA GLU A 143 -13.22 -10.63 -2.53
C GLU A 143 -12.28 -9.52 -2.08
N HIS A 144 -10.96 -9.73 -2.18
CA HIS A 144 -9.96 -8.69 -1.94
C HIS A 144 -10.04 -7.59 -3.01
N LEU A 145 -10.18 -7.98 -4.28
CA LEU A 145 -10.26 -7.03 -5.39
C LEU A 145 -11.52 -6.15 -5.33
N ALA A 146 -12.64 -6.66 -4.81
CA ALA A 146 -13.88 -5.91 -4.67
C ALA A 146 -13.74 -4.64 -3.81
N VAL A 147 -12.70 -4.54 -2.98
CA VAL A 147 -12.44 -3.39 -2.10
C VAL A 147 -11.05 -2.77 -2.34
N CYS A 148 -10.38 -3.18 -3.42
CA CYS A 148 -8.99 -2.83 -3.72
C CYS A 148 -8.93 -1.63 -4.68
N CYS A 149 -7.96 -0.75 -4.46
CA CYS A 149 -7.68 0.38 -5.36
C CYS A 149 -6.22 0.43 -5.83
N GLY A 150 -5.46 -0.61 -5.57
CA GLY A 150 -4.07 -0.75 -6.02
C GLY A 150 -3.49 -2.09 -5.59
N VAL A 151 -2.65 -2.69 -6.43
CA VAL A 151 -1.98 -3.95 -6.16
C VAL A 151 -0.48 -3.73 -6.21
N HIS A 152 0.22 -4.09 -5.13
CA HIS A 152 1.67 -4.16 -5.11
C HIS A 152 2.15 -5.48 -5.73
N LEU A 153 3.12 -5.36 -6.62
CA LEU A 153 3.83 -6.47 -7.24
C LEU A 153 5.27 -6.49 -6.76
N LYS A 154 5.64 -7.52 -6.06
CA LYS A 154 7.01 -7.84 -5.71
C LYS A 154 7.18 -9.34 -5.57
N ASP A 155 8.39 -9.81 -5.72
CA ASP A 155 8.71 -11.22 -5.54
C ASP A 155 9.86 -11.41 -4.52
N GLY A 156 10.04 -12.62 -4.05
CA GLY A 156 11.04 -12.94 -3.05
C GLY A 156 10.96 -14.38 -2.59
N MET A 157 11.77 -14.70 -1.60
CA MET A 157 11.72 -15.99 -0.91
C MET A 157 10.96 -15.84 0.42
N TYR A 158 10.55 -16.95 1.01
CA TYR A 158 9.87 -16.95 2.30
C TYR A 158 10.69 -16.17 3.35
N GLY A 159 10.06 -15.16 3.95
CA GLY A 159 10.70 -14.25 4.92
C GLY A 159 11.43 -13.05 4.32
N GLU A 160 11.71 -13.04 3.01
CA GLU A 160 12.49 -11.99 2.32
C GLU A 160 11.74 -11.43 1.09
N PRO A 161 10.67 -10.65 1.28
CA PRO A 161 9.94 -10.05 0.17
C PRO A 161 10.71 -8.93 -0.52
N GLY A 162 10.52 -8.82 -1.85
CA GLY A 162 11.07 -7.75 -2.66
C GLY A 162 12.55 -7.91 -3.03
N VAL A 163 13.09 -9.12 -2.97
CA VAL A 163 14.51 -9.42 -3.24
C VAL A 163 14.71 -10.44 -4.36
N ARG A 164 13.72 -10.63 -5.21
CA ARG A 164 13.81 -11.42 -6.45
C ARG A 164 13.09 -10.72 -7.57
N PRO A 165 13.58 -10.85 -8.81
CA PRO A 165 12.82 -10.44 -9.98
C PRO A 165 11.44 -11.10 -10.03
N LEU A 166 10.46 -10.43 -10.62
CA LEU A 166 9.12 -10.99 -10.74
C LEU A 166 9.15 -12.32 -11.48
N GLY A 167 8.54 -13.35 -10.90
CA GLY A 167 8.49 -14.71 -11.43
C GLY A 167 9.70 -15.60 -11.06
N GLU A 168 10.72 -15.05 -10.41
CA GLU A 168 11.90 -15.82 -9.97
C GLU A 168 11.87 -16.16 -8.47
N GLY A 169 10.84 -15.75 -7.76
CA GLY A 169 10.63 -16.03 -6.34
C GLY A 169 9.45 -16.98 -6.08
N SER A 170 8.96 -16.93 -4.87
CA SER A 170 7.88 -17.80 -4.38
C SER A 170 6.49 -17.18 -4.46
N CYS A 171 6.35 -15.92 -4.96
CA CYS A 171 5.06 -15.22 -4.97
C CYS A 171 4.12 -15.63 -6.11
N ARG A 172 4.58 -16.47 -7.04
CA ARG A 172 3.75 -16.91 -8.19
C ARG A 172 3.26 -15.71 -9.03
N ALA A 173 4.15 -14.72 -9.28
CA ALA A 173 3.79 -13.44 -9.92
C ALA A 173 3.04 -13.62 -11.25
N GLY A 174 3.45 -14.57 -12.09
CA GLY A 174 2.76 -14.86 -13.37
C GLY A 174 1.32 -15.36 -13.16
N GLU A 175 1.09 -16.21 -12.15
CA GLU A 175 -0.26 -16.68 -11.82
C GLU A 175 -1.11 -15.55 -11.23
N LEU A 176 -0.51 -14.68 -10.45
CA LEU A 176 -1.18 -13.48 -9.95
C LEU A 176 -1.65 -12.58 -11.09
N LEU A 177 -0.76 -12.24 -12.02
CA LEU A 177 -1.11 -11.40 -13.17
C LEU A 177 -2.21 -12.04 -14.02
N ALA A 178 -2.13 -13.36 -14.23
CA ALA A 178 -3.20 -14.10 -14.92
C ALA A 178 -4.52 -14.07 -14.16
N ALA A 179 -4.48 -14.18 -12.84
CA ALA A 179 -5.67 -14.10 -11.99
C ALA A 179 -6.28 -12.69 -11.99
N LEU A 180 -5.48 -11.64 -11.83
CA LEU A 180 -5.95 -10.24 -11.93
C LEU A 180 -6.65 -9.98 -13.27
N LYS A 181 -6.06 -10.45 -14.37
CA LYS A 181 -6.66 -10.32 -15.71
C LYS A 181 -7.99 -11.07 -15.82
N ARG A 182 -8.06 -12.29 -15.28
CA ARG A 182 -9.30 -13.10 -15.31
C ARG A 182 -10.42 -12.45 -14.49
N GLU A 183 -10.09 -11.83 -13.37
CA GLU A 183 -11.03 -11.11 -12.50
C GLU A 183 -11.38 -9.70 -13.05
N GLY A 184 -10.81 -9.31 -14.22
CA GLY A 184 -11.09 -8.01 -14.83
C GLY A 184 -10.52 -6.81 -14.08
N TYR A 185 -9.45 -7.02 -13.29
CA TYR A 185 -8.80 -5.91 -12.59
C TYR A 185 -8.12 -4.96 -13.57
N ASP A 186 -8.50 -3.69 -13.53
CA ASP A 186 -8.00 -2.60 -14.38
C ASP A 186 -7.33 -1.47 -13.57
N GLY A 187 -7.18 -1.68 -12.26
CA GLY A 187 -6.53 -0.73 -11.37
C GLY A 187 -5.00 -0.71 -11.52
N PRO A 188 -4.32 0.20 -10.80
CA PRO A 188 -2.87 0.34 -10.87
C PRO A 188 -2.13 -0.86 -10.26
N LEU A 189 -1.00 -1.20 -10.90
CA LEU A 189 -0.03 -2.16 -10.42
C LEU A 189 1.23 -1.40 -10.01
N PHE A 190 1.68 -1.57 -8.76
CA PHE A 190 2.84 -0.90 -8.21
C PHE A 190 4.00 -1.89 -8.06
N LEU A 191 5.06 -1.73 -8.83
CA LEU A 191 6.29 -2.49 -8.64
C LEU A 191 6.97 -2.06 -7.34
N GLU A 192 7.20 -3.01 -6.43
CA GLU A 192 7.77 -2.71 -5.10
C GLU A 192 8.98 -3.59 -4.75
N ASN A 193 9.68 -4.16 -5.75
CA ASN A 193 10.94 -4.82 -5.53
C ASN A 193 12.03 -3.83 -5.10
N ARG A 194 12.98 -4.29 -4.31
CA ARG A 194 14.13 -3.51 -3.86
C ARG A 194 15.24 -3.55 -4.91
N TYR A 195 15.04 -2.86 -6.02
CA TYR A 195 15.90 -2.92 -7.21
C TYR A 195 17.36 -2.51 -6.99
N THR A 196 17.69 -1.92 -5.85
CA THR A 196 19.08 -1.59 -5.45
C THR A 196 19.79 -2.74 -4.73
N GLU A 197 19.11 -3.84 -4.44
CA GLU A 197 19.72 -5.02 -3.82
C GLU A 197 20.61 -5.77 -4.83
N PRO A 198 21.71 -6.38 -4.38
CA PRO A 198 22.69 -7.02 -5.27
C PRO A 198 22.13 -8.10 -6.19
N VAL A 199 21.04 -8.77 -5.81
CA VAL A 199 20.37 -9.81 -6.61
C VAL A 199 19.84 -9.27 -7.94
N PHE A 200 19.57 -7.96 -8.04
CA PHE A 200 19.12 -7.31 -9.26
C PHE A 200 20.26 -6.84 -10.17
N GLY A 201 21.51 -7.08 -9.76
CA GLY A 201 22.70 -6.63 -10.48
C GLY A 201 23.08 -5.17 -10.19
N SER A 202 23.96 -4.62 -11.00
CA SER A 202 24.45 -3.23 -10.83
C SER A 202 23.58 -2.16 -11.49
N ASP A 203 22.61 -2.55 -12.32
CA ASP A 203 21.72 -1.64 -13.04
C ASP A 203 20.28 -1.81 -12.57
N ALA A 204 19.90 -1.01 -11.57
CA ALA A 204 18.55 -1.01 -11.00
C ALA A 204 17.48 -0.63 -12.05
N LEU A 205 17.81 0.23 -13.00
CA LEU A 205 16.87 0.65 -14.05
C LEU A 205 16.60 -0.48 -15.05
N TYR A 206 17.63 -1.25 -15.40
CA TYR A 206 17.46 -2.44 -16.24
C TYR A 206 16.58 -3.49 -15.54
N ALA A 207 16.85 -3.75 -14.25
CA ALA A 207 16.07 -4.69 -13.47
C ALA A 207 14.59 -4.25 -13.34
N LEU A 208 14.34 -2.97 -13.10
CA LEU A 208 12.99 -2.40 -13.08
C LEU A 208 12.28 -2.56 -14.44
N ARG A 209 12.96 -2.27 -15.54
CA ARG A 209 12.38 -2.41 -16.90
C ARG A 209 12.06 -3.86 -17.26
N ARG A 210 12.80 -4.80 -16.71
CA ARG A 210 12.53 -6.23 -16.93
C ARG A 210 11.25 -6.66 -16.21
N ASP A 211 10.97 -6.13 -15.02
CA ASP A 211 9.79 -6.45 -14.21
C ASP A 211 8.54 -5.66 -14.66
N ALA A 212 8.70 -4.56 -15.40
CA ALA A 212 7.60 -3.74 -15.93
C ALA A 212 7.04 -4.29 -17.25
#